data_382690bc3c04387295eb319abe7d6ff5
#
_entry.id   382690bc3c04387295eb319abe7d6ff5
#
_cell.length_a   1.000
_cell.length_b   1.000
_cell.length_c   1.000
_cell.angle_alpha   90.00
_cell.angle_beta   90.00
_cell.angle_gamma   90.00
#
_symmetry.space_group_name_H-M   'P 1'
#
loop_
_entity.id
_entity.type
_entity.pdbx_description
1 polymer ?
#
loop_
_entity_poly.entity_id
_entity_poly.type
_entity_poly.pdbx_seq_one_letter_code
_entity_poly.pdbx_strand_id
1 'polypeptide(L)'
;TAGGVGTRTFSVDANQSLQVVDSNPAASGILASDIVNVQVQYGLSSTANSKDIASWVNPTGAFAAATLTGSGGVANRQRIKAIRVALVARSKNREGGLVTTQCAAVDNNVPPTRPNCACQGATTNFGPCAWRDIGGDAAPGIDLRSAAGDTEWQHYRYKVYQTIIPLRNSIWPY
;
A
#
# COMPACT_ATOMS: atom_id res chain seq x y z
N THR A 1 0.77 -7.66 35.54
CA THR A 1 1.80 -7.51 34.48
C THR A 1 1.12 -6.96 33.26
N ALA A 2 1.37 -5.70 32.90
CA ALA A 2 0.90 -5.14 31.63
C ALA A 2 1.55 -5.95 30.52
N GLY A 3 0.75 -6.64 29.72
CA GLY A 3 1.22 -7.36 28.56
C GLY A 3 1.92 -6.38 27.60
N GLY A 4 3.17 -6.66 27.25
CA GLY A 4 3.92 -5.86 26.29
C GLY A 4 3.17 -5.77 24.96
N VAL A 5 3.16 -4.59 24.35
CA VAL A 5 2.61 -4.41 23.01
C VAL A 5 3.52 -5.12 22.03
N GLY A 6 3.01 -6.19 21.40
CA GLY A 6 3.71 -6.86 20.30
C GLY A 6 3.74 -5.98 19.07
N THR A 7 4.89 -5.88 18.43
CA THR A 7 5.06 -5.12 17.18
C THR A 7 5.36 -6.09 16.02
N ARG A 8 4.69 -5.87 14.88
CA ARG A 8 4.96 -6.60 13.65
C ARG A 8 5.30 -5.62 12.53
N THR A 9 6.41 -5.86 11.87
CA THR A 9 6.83 -5.11 10.69
C THR A 9 6.73 -6.01 9.46
N PHE A 10 6.02 -5.56 8.45
CA PHE A 10 5.92 -6.22 7.16
C PHE A 10 6.79 -5.48 6.16
N SER A 11 7.61 -6.20 5.42
CA SER A 11 8.49 -5.63 4.38
C SER A 11 8.67 -6.61 3.23
N VAL A 12 9.10 -6.08 2.09
CA VAL A 12 9.55 -6.90 0.96
C VAL A 12 11.08 -6.87 0.99
N ASP A 13 11.69 -8.06 0.98
CA ASP A 13 13.14 -8.20 0.98
C ASP A 13 13.75 -8.13 -0.43
N ALA A 14 15.07 -8.15 -0.52
CA ALA A 14 15.79 -8.12 -1.80
C ALA A 14 15.52 -9.34 -2.70
N ASN A 15 15.04 -10.44 -2.13
CA ASN A 15 14.64 -11.65 -2.84
C ASN A 15 13.16 -11.62 -3.28
N GLN A 16 12.50 -10.46 -3.15
CA GLN A 16 11.09 -10.27 -3.50
C GLN A 16 10.16 -11.20 -2.69
N SER A 17 10.47 -11.34 -1.43
CA SER A 17 9.63 -12.08 -0.49
C SER A 17 9.01 -11.12 0.52
N LEU A 18 7.71 -11.24 0.72
CA LEU A 18 7.01 -10.60 1.82
C LEU A 18 7.40 -11.31 3.11
N GLN A 19 7.97 -10.57 4.02
CA GLN A 19 8.37 -11.06 5.35
C GLN A 19 7.70 -10.30 6.46
N VAL A 20 7.57 -10.96 7.59
CA VAL A 20 7.19 -10.35 8.86
C VAL A 20 8.36 -10.45 9.84
N VAL A 21 8.63 -9.36 10.53
CA VAL A 21 9.50 -9.32 11.71
C VAL A 21 8.60 -9.02 12.90
N ASP A 22 8.52 -9.95 13.81
CA ASP A 22 7.71 -9.84 15.04
C ASP A 22 8.63 -9.54 16.22
N SER A 23 8.12 -8.84 17.22
CA SER A 23 8.82 -8.66 18.52
C SER A 23 9.09 -9.99 19.22
N ASN A 24 8.32 -11.05 18.89
CA ASN A 24 8.66 -12.44 19.19
C ASN A 24 9.37 -13.05 17.97
N PRO A 25 10.69 -13.31 18.04
CA PRO A 25 11.45 -13.82 16.89
C PRO A 25 10.91 -15.14 16.30
N ALA A 26 10.29 -15.98 17.13
CA ALA A 26 9.70 -17.25 16.69
C ALA A 26 8.49 -17.06 15.73
N ALA A 27 7.89 -15.87 15.72
CA ALA A 27 6.79 -15.49 14.82
C ALA A 27 7.27 -14.71 13.59
N SER A 28 8.58 -14.53 13.42
CA SER A 28 9.18 -13.87 12.26
C SER A 28 9.40 -14.87 11.13
N GLY A 29 9.28 -14.44 9.88
CA GLY A 29 9.55 -15.31 8.74
C GLY A 29 9.03 -14.78 7.41
N ILE A 30 9.27 -15.56 6.36
CA ILE A 30 8.75 -15.31 5.02
C ILE A 30 7.29 -15.76 4.97
N LEU A 31 6.41 -14.85 4.52
CA LEU A 31 4.98 -15.09 4.37
C LEU A 31 4.62 -15.51 2.94
N ALA A 32 5.26 -14.91 1.95
CA ALA A 32 5.01 -15.21 0.53
C ALA A 32 6.22 -14.81 -0.31
N SER A 33 6.50 -15.59 -1.34
CA SER A 33 7.48 -15.27 -2.38
C SER A 33 6.84 -14.49 -3.52
N ASP A 34 7.67 -13.93 -4.40
CA ASP A 34 7.28 -13.21 -5.60
C ASP A 34 6.38 -11.98 -5.32
N ILE A 35 6.50 -11.39 -4.14
CA ILE A 35 5.90 -10.10 -3.79
C ILE A 35 6.94 -9.00 -3.96
N VAL A 36 6.67 -8.08 -4.87
CA VAL A 36 7.63 -7.02 -5.26
C VAL A 36 7.34 -5.67 -4.62
N ASN A 37 6.12 -5.46 -4.14
CA ASN A 37 5.76 -4.19 -3.51
C ASN A 37 4.59 -4.36 -2.53
N VAL A 38 4.58 -3.54 -1.49
CA VAL A 38 3.49 -3.41 -0.50
C VAL A 38 3.17 -1.94 -0.33
N GLN A 39 1.91 -1.58 -0.48
CA GLN A 39 1.41 -0.23 -0.24
C GLN A 39 0.32 -0.25 0.82
N VAL A 40 0.31 0.77 1.68
CA VAL A 40 -0.65 0.90 2.78
C VAL A 40 -1.16 2.34 2.85
N GLN A 41 -2.45 2.51 3.11
CA GLN A 41 -3.02 3.81 3.48
C GLN A 41 -4.00 3.66 4.64
N TYR A 42 -4.18 4.73 5.41
CA TYR A 42 -5.18 4.81 6.47
C TYR A 42 -6.47 5.45 5.95
N GLY A 43 -7.59 4.80 6.23
CA GLY A 43 -8.93 5.36 6.00
C GLY A 43 -9.32 6.23 7.19
N LEU A 44 -9.47 7.52 6.93
CA LEU A 44 -9.78 8.52 7.94
C LEU A 44 -11.25 8.91 7.93
N SER A 45 -11.84 9.01 9.10
CA SER A 45 -13.12 9.71 9.28
C SER A 45 -12.92 11.22 9.33
N SER A 46 -13.99 11.99 9.04
CA SER A 46 -13.99 13.44 9.14
C SER A 46 -13.71 13.93 10.58
N THR A 47 -14.25 13.23 11.56
CA THR A 47 -14.05 13.48 13.00
C THR A 47 -13.78 12.17 13.75
N ALA A 48 -13.27 12.26 14.98
CA ALA A 48 -13.01 11.09 15.82
C ALA A 48 -14.24 10.21 16.04
N ASN A 49 -15.43 10.81 16.11
CA ASN A 49 -16.70 10.13 16.40
C ASN A 49 -17.42 9.63 15.15
N SER A 50 -17.05 10.07 13.95
CA SER A 50 -17.63 9.57 12.71
C SER A 50 -17.13 8.15 12.43
N LYS A 51 -18.02 7.31 11.90
CA LYS A 51 -17.73 5.93 11.52
C LYS A 51 -17.37 5.81 10.03
N ASP A 52 -17.75 6.78 9.22
CA ASP A 52 -17.58 6.77 7.78
C ASP A 52 -16.17 7.20 7.38
N ILE A 53 -15.61 6.52 6.40
CA ILE A 53 -14.31 6.91 5.82
C ILE A 53 -14.55 8.07 4.86
N ALA A 54 -13.98 9.22 5.19
CA ALA A 54 -14.05 10.43 4.38
C ALA A 54 -12.87 10.55 3.40
N SER A 55 -11.69 10.04 3.76
CA SER A 55 -10.49 10.13 2.93
C SER A 55 -9.49 9.00 3.22
N TRP A 56 -8.55 8.81 2.29
CA TRP A 56 -7.43 7.91 2.46
C TRP A 56 -6.12 8.70 2.47
N VAL A 57 -5.22 8.40 3.40
CA VAL A 57 -3.95 9.11 3.56
C VAL A 57 -2.78 8.15 3.69
N ASN A 58 -1.61 8.59 3.23
CA ASN A 58 -0.37 7.84 3.40
C ASN A 58 0.07 7.86 4.87
N PRO A 59 0.79 6.83 5.34
CA PRO A 59 1.32 6.76 6.72
C PRO A 59 2.55 7.66 6.89
N THR A 60 2.41 8.95 6.57
CA THR A 60 3.47 9.97 6.60
C THR A 60 3.03 11.21 7.37
N GLY A 61 3.96 12.09 7.71
CA GLY A 61 3.67 13.35 8.40
C GLY A 61 2.89 13.14 9.70
N ALA A 62 1.71 13.73 9.80
CA ALA A 62 0.83 13.60 10.96
C ALA A 62 0.34 12.17 11.23
N PHE A 63 0.40 11.30 10.23
CA PHE A 63 0.01 9.89 10.28
C PHE A 63 1.21 8.92 10.25
N ALA A 64 2.44 9.43 10.33
CA ALA A 64 3.62 8.57 10.52
C ALA A 64 3.53 7.81 11.85
N ALA A 65 4.06 6.58 11.88
CA ALA A 65 4.02 5.72 13.09
C ALA A 65 4.57 6.43 14.32
N ALA A 66 5.71 7.12 14.20
CA ALA A 66 6.33 7.87 15.30
C ALA A 66 5.41 8.99 15.84
N THR A 67 4.70 9.71 14.94
CA THR A 67 3.75 10.75 15.34
C THR A 67 2.52 10.15 16.01
N LEU A 68 2.00 9.06 15.46
CA LEU A 68 0.81 8.39 16.00
C LEU A 68 1.06 7.77 17.37
N THR A 69 2.25 7.26 17.68
CA THR A 69 2.58 6.67 18.98
C THR A 69 2.80 7.72 20.06
N GLY A 70 3.11 8.97 19.70
CA GLY A 70 3.28 10.07 20.64
C GLY A 70 1.95 10.55 21.24
N SER A 71 2.07 11.32 22.34
CA SER A 71 0.90 11.92 23.05
C SER A 71 0.07 12.85 22.14
N GLY A 72 0.71 13.59 21.23
CA GLY A 72 0.04 14.45 20.25
C GLY A 72 -0.70 13.70 19.14
N GLY A 73 -0.48 12.39 18.99
CA GLY A 73 -1.11 11.56 17.96
C GLY A 73 -2.51 11.05 18.28
N VAL A 74 -3.03 11.27 19.49
CA VAL A 74 -4.31 10.70 19.96
C VAL A 74 -5.47 11.06 19.04
N ALA A 75 -5.63 12.34 18.71
CA ALA A 75 -6.72 12.81 17.85
C ALA A 75 -6.66 12.19 16.44
N ASN A 76 -5.47 12.03 15.88
CA ASN A 76 -5.28 11.40 14.58
C ASN A 76 -5.54 9.88 14.63
N ARG A 77 -5.08 9.18 15.68
CA ARG A 77 -5.39 7.76 15.88
C ARG A 77 -6.89 7.49 15.93
N GLN A 78 -7.64 8.33 16.64
CA GLN A 78 -9.10 8.19 16.77
C GLN A 78 -9.84 8.34 15.44
N ARG A 79 -9.27 9.02 14.47
CA ARG A 79 -9.84 9.20 13.13
C ARG A 79 -9.53 8.02 12.19
N ILE A 80 -8.54 7.19 12.48
CA ILE A 80 -8.22 6.02 11.66
C ILE A 80 -9.27 4.94 11.89
N LYS A 81 -10.07 4.64 10.85
CA LYS A 81 -11.18 3.66 10.91
C LYS A 81 -10.88 2.38 10.14
N ALA A 82 -10.00 2.45 9.16
CA ALA A 82 -9.61 1.30 8.37
C ALA A 82 -8.15 1.43 7.87
N ILE A 83 -7.61 0.32 7.44
CA ILE A 83 -6.35 0.25 6.72
C ILE A 83 -6.66 -0.40 5.38
N ARG A 84 -6.22 0.20 4.25
CA ARG A 84 -6.19 -0.50 2.97
C ARG A 84 -4.76 -0.92 2.65
N VAL A 85 -4.65 -2.13 2.11
CA VAL A 85 -3.36 -2.74 1.77
C VAL A 85 -3.42 -3.21 0.33
N ALA A 86 -2.37 -2.94 -0.44
CA ALA A 86 -2.15 -3.51 -1.75
C ALA A 86 -0.83 -4.26 -1.77
N LEU A 87 -0.86 -5.50 -2.26
CA LEU A 87 0.30 -6.34 -2.50
C LEU A 87 0.47 -6.50 -3.99
N VAL A 88 1.67 -6.28 -4.49
CA VAL A 88 2.00 -6.50 -5.91
C VAL A 88 2.79 -7.79 -6.03
N ALA A 89 2.16 -8.79 -6.62
CA ALA A 89 2.82 -10.05 -6.95
C ALA A 89 3.36 -10.01 -8.39
N ARG A 90 4.47 -10.68 -8.62
CA ARG A 90 5.14 -10.84 -9.91
C ARG A 90 5.09 -12.31 -10.37
N SER A 91 5.01 -12.55 -11.67
CA SER A 91 5.22 -13.90 -12.20
C SER A 91 6.65 -14.37 -11.90
N LYS A 92 6.80 -15.65 -11.56
CA LYS A 92 8.12 -16.24 -11.31
C LYS A 92 8.98 -16.28 -12.58
N ASN A 93 8.36 -16.56 -13.73
CA ASN A 93 9.07 -16.72 -14.98
C ASN A 93 9.16 -15.39 -15.72
N ARG A 94 10.36 -15.11 -16.24
CA ARG A 94 10.63 -14.02 -17.17
C ARG A 94 10.10 -14.38 -18.54
N GLU A 95 9.36 -13.47 -19.17
CA GLU A 95 8.89 -13.59 -20.55
C GLU A 95 10.00 -13.14 -21.53
N GLY A 96 10.01 -13.73 -22.72
CA GLY A 96 10.97 -13.35 -23.76
C GLY A 96 10.73 -11.95 -24.35
N GLY A 97 9.48 -11.49 -24.36
CA GLY A 97 9.07 -10.15 -24.81
C GLY A 97 8.63 -9.25 -23.64
N LEU A 98 8.34 -7.99 -23.97
CA LEU A 98 7.77 -7.04 -23.01
C LEU A 98 6.27 -7.33 -22.85
N VAL A 99 5.85 -7.73 -21.65
CA VAL A 99 4.46 -8.09 -21.32
C VAL A 99 3.79 -7.08 -20.40
N THR A 100 4.57 -6.24 -19.73
CA THR A 100 4.09 -5.13 -18.92
C THR A 100 4.63 -3.83 -19.50
N THR A 101 3.77 -2.87 -19.77
CA THR A 101 4.16 -1.59 -20.35
C THR A 101 4.08 -0.49 -19.30
N GLN A 102 4.96 0.51 -19.47
CA GLN A 102 4.88 1.75 -18.71
C GLN A 102 3.52 2.42 -19.01
N CYS A 103 2.86 2.87 -17.96
CA CYS A 103 1.67 3.69 -18.09
C CYS A 103 2.05 5.16 -18.11
N ALA A 104 1.72 5.87 -19.19
CA ALA A 104 1.72 7.32 -19.15
C ALA A 104 0.60 7.82 -18.22
N ALA A 105 0.85 8.95 -17.58
CA ALA A 105 0.07 9.43 -16.44
C ALA A 105 -1.42 9.67 -16.70
N VAL A 106 -1.83 9.92 -17.88
CA VAL A 106 -3.20 10.29 -18.19
C VAL A 106 -3.65 9.59 -19.47
N ASP A 107 -4.44 8.55 -19.31
CA ASP A 107 -5.29 8.11 -20.41
C ASP A 107 -6.59 8.94 -20.35
N ASN A 108 -6.61 10.05 -21.10
CA ASN A 108 -7.79 10.92 -21.21
C ASN A 108 -8.90 10.33 -22.06
N ASN A 109 -8.74 9.11 -22.59
CA ASN A 109 -9.77 8.43 -23.33
C ASN A 109 -10.86 7.88 -22.40
N VAL A 110 -12.10 8.08 -22.77
CA VAL A 110 -13.27 7.53 -22.08
C VAL A 110 -14.02 6.63 -23.05
N PRO A 111 -14.07 5.33 -22.83
CA PRO A 111 -13.42 4.57 -21.75
C PRO A 111 -11.89 4.49 -21.92
N PRO A 112 -11.12 4.38 -20.81
CA PRO A 112 -9.67 4.31 -20.88
C PRO A 112 -9.26 3.09 -21.71
N THR A 113 -8.38 3.29 -22.68
CA THR A 113 -7.89 2.21 -23.57
C THR A 113 -7.02 1.19 -22.80
N ARG A 114 -6.56 1.56 -21.58
CA ARG A 114 -5.76 0.72 -20.68
C ARG A 114 -6.29 0.81 -19.25
N PRO A 115 -7.26 -0.05 -18.87
CA PRO A 115 -7.94 0.04 -17.58
C PRO A 115 -7.03 -0.08 -16.34
N ASN A 116 -5.79 -0.55 -16.51
CA ASN A 116 -4.82 -0.72 -15.43
C ASN A 116 -3.86 0.47 -15.28
N CYS A 117 -3.99 1.51 -16.10
CA CYS A 117 -3.07 2.65 -16.11
C CYS A 117 -3.57 3.90 -15.39
N ALA A 118 -4.74 3.86 -14.80
CA ALA A 118 -5.35 5.02 -14.13
C ALA A 118 -4.85 5.19 -12.68
N CYS A 119 -3.54 5.37 -12.49
CA CYS A 119 -3.03 5.92 -11.25
C CYS A 119 -3.17 7.43 -11.31
N GLN A 120 -4.26 7.99 -10.76
CA GLN A 120 -4.44 9.43 -10.72
C GLN A 120 -3.30 10.09 -9.92
N GLY A 121 -2.76 11.19 -10.46
CA GLY A 121 -1.75 12.00 -9.79
C GLY A 121 -0.29 11.64 -10.08
N ALA A 122 0.02 10.49 -10.68
CA ALA A 122 1.38 10.16 -11.07
C ALA A 122 1.68 10.63 -12.50
N THR A 123 2.73 11.43 -12.72
CA THR A 123 3.15 11.84 -14.06
C THR A 123 3.71 10.70 -14.89
N THR A 124 4.20 9.64 -14.24
CA THR A 124 4.70 8.44 -14.90
C THR A 124 4.62 7.27 -13.91
N ASN A 125 4.12 6.12 -14.34
CA ASN A 125 4.07 4.93 -13.52
C ASN A 125 4.89 3.80 -14.17
N PHE A 126 5.78 3.20 -13.41
CA PHE A 126 6.64 2.08 -13.82
C PHE A 126 6.17 0.75 -13.23
N GLY A 127 4.88 0.62 -13.02
CA GLY A 127 4.26 -0.58 -12.48
C GLY A 127 2.73 -0.46 -12.46
N PRO A 128 2.03 -1.44 -11.89
CA PRO A 128 0.58 -1.40 -11.72
C PRO A 128 0.17 -0.34 -10.69
N CYS A 129 -1.08 0.09 -10.75
CA CYS A 129 -1.66 0.96 -9.72
C CYS A 129 -2.17 0.14 -8.54
N ALA A 130 -1.92 0.62 -7.32
CA ALA A 130 -2.42 -0.04 -6.11
C ALA A 130 -3.94 0.07 -6.01
N TRP A 131 -4.49 1.29 -6.16
CA TRP A 131 -5.93 1.61 -6.09
C TRP A 131 -6.20 2.95 -6.75
N ARG A 132 -7.49 3.26 -6.91
CA ARG A 132 -7.93 4.60 -7.34
C ARG A 132 -7.96 5.54 -6.14
N ASP A 133 -7.68 6.82 -6.38
CA ASP A 133 -7.85 7.87 -5.36
C ASP A 133 -9.33 8.03 -5.02
N ILE A 134 -9.62 8.07 -3.73
CA ILE A 134 -10.94 8.36 -3.19
C ILE A 134 -10.73 9.43 -2.11
N GLY A 135 -10.56 10.68 -2.52
CA GLY A 135 -10.28 11.80 -1.59
C GLY A 135 -9.01 11.60 -0.75
N GLY A 136 -8.35 12.66 -0.37
CA GLY A 136 -7.12 12.62 0.42
C GLY A 136 -5.86 12.53 -0.43
N ASP A 137 -4.84 11.81 0.05
CA ASP A 137 -3.57 11.66 -0.66
C ASP A 137 -3.73 10.79 -1.90
N ALA A 138 -3.03 11.15 -2.96
CA ALA A 138 -2.96 10.36 -4.17
C ALA A 138 -2.52 8.91 -3.90
N ALA A 139 -3.01 7.98 -4.71
CA ALA A 139 -2.53 6.61 -4.65
C ALA A 139 -1.01 6.59 -4.90
N PRO A 140 -0.23 5.92 -4.05
CA PRO A 140 1.21 5.85 -4.23
C PRO A 140 1.53 5.19 -5.57
N GLY A 141 2.41 5.81 -6.35
CA GLY A 141 2.98 5.20 -7.55
C GLY A 141 3.82 4.00 -7.17
N ILE A 142 3.68 2.92 -7.91
CA ILE A 142 4.50 1.73 -7.74
C ILE A 142 5.61 1.80 -8.78
N ASP A 143 6.86 1.98 -8.34
CA ASP A 143 8.03 1.93 -9.19
C ASP A 143 8.71 0.56 -9.03
N LEU A 144 8.67 -0.23 -10.07
CA LEU A 144 9.23 -1.60 -10.11
C LEU A 144 10.63 -1.64 -10.72
N ARG A 145 11.18 -0.49 -11.10
CA ARG A 145 12.55 -0.41 -11.63
C ARG A 145 13.57 -0.59 -10.51
N SER A 146 14.64 -1.27 -10.79
CA SER A 146 15.81 -1.34 -9.92
C SER A 146 16.66 -0.07 -9.98
N ALA A 147 16.65 0.63 -11.14
CA ALA A 147 17.35 1.89 -11.39
C ALA A 147 16.66 2.69 -12.49
N ALA A 148 17.04 3.96 -12.64
CA ALA A 148 16.57 4.79 -13.74
C ALA A 148 16.94 4.16 -15.10
N GLY A 149 15.97 4.02 -16.00
CA GLY A 149 16.15 3.39 -17.31
C GLY A 149 16.04 1.87 -17.31
N ASP A 150 15.86 1.22 -16.16
CA ASP A 150 15.64 -0.21 -16.09
C ASP A 150 14.31 -0.61 -16.78
N THR A 151 14.39 -1.57 -17.69
CA THR A 151 13.26 -2.15 -18.43
C THR A 151 13.01 -3.62 -18.06
N GLU A 152 13.83 -4.21 -17.21
CA GLU A 152 13.74 -5.64 -16.87
C GLU A 152 12.39 -5.99 -16.23
N TRP A 153 11.82 -5.09 -15.45
CA TRP A 153 10.49 -5.27 -14.87
C TRP A 153 9.39 -5.49 -15.91
N GLN A 154 9.55 -5.02 -17.15
CA GLN A 154 8.57 -5.15 -18.22
C GLN A 154 8.44 -6.60 -18.76
N HIS A 155 9.42 -7.44 -18.47
CA HIS A 155 9.41 -8.85 -18.85
C HIS A 155 8.61 -9.75 -17.91
N TYR A 156 7.99 -9.19 -16.89
CA TYR A 156 7.19 -9.94 -15.92
C TYR A 156 5.74 -9.49 -15.93
N ARG A 157 4.83 -10.41 -15.57
CA ARG A 157 3.41 -10.11 -15.33
C ARG A 157 3.22 -9.79 -13.87
N TYR A 158 2.37 -8.81 -13.60
CA TYR A 158 2.07 -8.38 -12.24
C TYR A 158 0.58 -8.48 -11.95
N LYS A 159 0.27 -8.79 -10.70
CA LYS A 159 -1.09 -8.77 -10.17
C LYS A 159 -1.12 -8.01 -8.86
N VAL A 160 -2.07 -7.10 -8.74
CA VAL A 160 -2.33 -6.38 -7.50
C VAL A 160 -3.45 -7.07 -6.74
N TYR A 161 -3.16 -7.44 -5.50
CA TYR A 161 -4.14 -7.90 -4.53
C TYR A 161 -4.38 -6.76 -3.55
N GLN A 162 -5.64 -6.41 -3.33
CA GLN A 162 -5.99 -5.31 -2.43
C GLN A 162 -7.11 -5.71 -1.48
N THR A 163 -7.03 -5.18 -0.28
CA THR A 163 -8.04 -5.40 0.75
C THR A 163 -8.19 -4.17 1.65
N ILE A 164 -9.33 -4.04 2.27
CA ILE A 164 -9.62 -3.03 3.30
C ILE A 164 -9.90 -3.77 4.61
N ILE A 165 -9.18 -3.41 5.64
CA ILE A 165 -9.26 -3.98 6.98
C ILE A 165 -9.89 -2.93 7.90
N PRO A 166 -11.17 -3.07 8.30
CA PRO A 166 -11.80 -2.16 9.25
C PRO A 166 -11.22 -2.36 10.66
N LEU A 167 -10.95 -1.26 11.34
CA LEU A 167 -10.47 -1.27 12.73
C LEU A 167 -11.68 -1.26 13.69
N ARG A 168 -12.13 -2.43 14.10
CA ARG A 168 -13.37 -2.62 14.90
C ARG A 168 -13.40 -1.75 16.16
N ASN A 169 -12.31 -1.68 16.91
CA ASN A 169 -12.24 -0.90 18.16
C ASN A 169 -12.30 0.63 17.92
N SER A 170 -12.08 1.09 16.69
CA SER A 170 -12.22 2.51 16.31
C SER A 170 -13.61 2.85 15.78
N ILE A 171 -14.41 1.83 15.41
CA ILE A 171 -15.74 2.01 14.82
C ILE A 171 -16.84 1.88 15.87
N TRP A 172 -16.60 1.11 16.93
CA TRP A 172 -17.55 0.87 18.02
C TRP A 172 -17.02 1.50 19.32
N PRO A 173 -17.36 2.77 19.64
CA PRO A 173 -17.11 3.29 20.98
C PRO A 173 -17.98 2.51 21.96
N TYR A 174 -17.39 2.10 23.07
CA TYR A 174 -18.11 1.54 24.22
C TYR A 174 -18.98 2.61 24.88
#